data_10b4cf34502650b53bf1493f9bddddc2
#
_entry.id   10b4cf34502650b53bf1493f9bddddc2
#
_cell.length_a   1.000
_cell.length_b   1.000
_cell.length_c   1.000
_cell.angle_alpha   90.00
_cell.angle_beta   90.00
_cell.angle_gamma   90.00
#
_symmetry.space_group_name_H-M   'P 1'
#
loop_
_entity.id
_entity.type
_entity.pdbx_description
1 polymer ?
#
loop_
_entity_poly.entity_id
_entity_poly.type
_entity_poly.pdbx_seq_one_letter_code
_entity_poly.pdbx_strand_id
1 'polypeptide(L)'
;MRKKQNAATYYKNPALQESIIRYYKEKKLNFVVKHSNYNTQIIGTESTLKFIQTEHPTRVFIAYNKIVKDLKESPKTVEILQGEWSTANFDSRNGLKPAFYKKILNLDISSAYPYCLWINKLITQDTFNYLMNMPKTERLPAIGMIAKKSVWITYTGGKAEEWELKEGFYTNIFFYVIQQITDLMAWAAEIAGDSFLFYWVDGIFLKPSIPKKKLEEITGIFAEQGYYFKYEKVENCNIVRDGDKLLINMIKNGEEKPYQMYDKNLARNFTKVLQALENA
;
A
#
# COMPACT_ATOMS: atom_id res chain seq x y z
N MET A 1 16.84 30.05 19.24
CA MET A 1 16.70 28.82 20.05
C MET A 1 15.28 28.26 19.88
N ARG A 2 15.09 27.09 19.23
CA ARG A 2 13.78 26.42 19.24
C ARG A 2 13.56 25.87 20.65
N LYS A 3 12.53 26.36 21.38
CA LYS A 3 12.10 25.76 22.64
C LYS A 3 11.78 24.27 22.37
N LYS A 4 12.37 23.35 23.14
CA LYS A 4 12.00 21.93 23.09
C LYS A 4 10.53 21.83 23.44
N GLN A 5 9.70 21.43 22.49
CA GLN A 5 8.29 21.14 22.75
C GLN A 5 8.22 19.88 23.64
N ASN A 6 7.38 19.93 24.64
CA ASN A 6 7.06 18.77 25.45
C ASN A 6 6.34 17.76 24.55
N ALA A 7 6.83 16.52 24.47
CA ALA A 7 6.23 15.45 23.68
C ALA A 7 5.75 14.33 24.61
N ALA A 8 4.51 13.91 24.45
CA ALA A 8 3.96 12.72 25.13
C ALA A 8 3.42 11.73 24.11
N THR A 9 3.57 10.45 24.40
CA THR A 9 3.10 9.36 23.54
C THR A 9 2.11 8.49 24.29
N TYR A 10 0.96 8.25 23.70
CA TYR A 10 -0.11 7.40 24.23
C TYR A 10 -0.39 6.25 23.25
N TYR A 11 -0.76 5.10 23.78
CA TYR A 11 -1.08 3.91 22.97
C TYR A 11 -2.58 3.64 23.01
N LYS A 12 -3.21 3.50 21.84
CA LYS A 12 -4.62 3.06 21.65
C LYS A 12 -5.59 3.72 22.63
N ASN A 13 -5.54 5.03 22.74
CA ASN A 13 -6.42 5.78 23.64
C ASN A 13 -7.24 6.82 22.85
N PRO A 14 -8.26 6.40 22.07
CA PRO A 14 -9.08 7.30 21.28
C PRO A 14 -9.89 8.28 22.15
N ALA A 15 -10.41 7.81 23.29
CA ALA A 15 -11.20 8.67 24.18
C ALA A 15 -10.38 9.86 24.71
N LEU A 16 -9.12 9.64 25.09
CA LEU A 16 -8.23 10.73 25.50
C LEU A 16 -7.90 11.66 24.31
N GLN A 17 -7.68 11.09 23.11
CA GLN A 17 -7.44 11.88 21.90
C GLN A 17 -8.61 12.83 21.62
N GLU A 18 -9.83 12.32 21.62
CA GLU A 18 -11.05 13.11 21.40
C GLU A 18 -11.26 14.18 22.49
N SER A 19 -11.05 13.80 23.76
CA SER A 19 -11.14 14.71 24.91
C SER A 19 -10.17 15.88 24.77
N ILE A 20 -8.94 15.65 24.31
CA ILE A 20 -7.95 16.71 24.13
C ILE A 20 -8.33 17.60 22.94
N ILE A 21 -8.77 17.04 21.82
CA ILE A 21 -9.23 17.82 20.67
C ILE A 21 -10.40 18.71 21.08
N ARG A 22 -11.38 18.16 21.82
CA ARG A 22 -12.52 18.92 22.36
C ARG A 22 -12.07 20.06 23.28
N TYR A 23 -11.20 19.78 24.24
CA TYR A 23 -10.64 20.78 25.13
C TYR A 23 -9.97 21.93 24.36
N TYR A 24 -9.18 21.62 23.32
CA TYR A 24 -8.50 22.65 22.50
C TYR A 24 -9.50 23.49 21.70
N LYS A 25 -10.59 22.89 21.20
CA LYS A 25 -11.68 23.57 20.51
C LYS A 25 -12.42 24.54 21.48
N GLU A 26 -12.82 24.05 22.65
CA GLU A 26 -13.53 24.83 23.68
C GLU A 26 -12.68 26.00 24.20
N LYS A 27 -11.40 25.79 24.36
CA LYS A 27 -10.44 26.83 24.78
C LYS A 27 -10.03 27.77 23.65
N LYS A 28 -10.58 27.59 22.46
CA LYS A 28 -10.25 28.37 21.24
C LYS A 28 -8.76 28.46 20.94
N LEU A 29 -8.03 27.36 21.16
CA LEU A 29 -6.59 27.30 20.93
C LEU A 29 -6.29 27.09 19.43
N ASN A 30 -5.07 27.48 19.02
CA ASN A 30 -4.54 27.15 17.71
C ASN A 30 -3.76 25.84 17.82
N PHE A 31 -4.08 24.88 16.97
CA PHE A 31 -3.40 23.58 16.93
C PHE A 31 -3.56 22.90 15.56
N VAL A 32 -2.74 21.90 15.32
CA VAL A 32 -2.82 21.07 14.12
C VAL A 32 -3.04 19.60 14.53
N VAL A 33 -4.01 18.95 13.91
CA VAL A 33 -4.16 17.49 14.00
C VAL A 33 -3.58 16.86 12.75
N LYS A 34 -2.56 16.03 12.95
CA LYS A 34 -1.97 15.20 11.91
C LYS A 34 -2.40 13.75 12.12
N HIS A 35 -3.19 13.22 11.20
CA HIS A 35 -3.70 11.86 11.27
C HIS A 35 -3.11 10.98 10.16
N SER A 36 -2.73 9.75 10.49
CA SER A 36 -2.28 8.73 9.56
C SER A 36 -2.77 7.36 10.02
N ASN A 37 -2.65 6.34 9.18
CA ASN A 37 -3.01 4.96 9.55
C ASN A 37 -2.23 4.41 10.77
N TYR A 38 -1.12 5.05 11.14
CA TYR A 38 -0.23 4.58 12.21
C TYR A 38 -0.37 5.38 13.50
N ASN A 39 -0.65 6.66 13.39
CA ASN A 39 -0.77 7.54 14.55
C ASN A 39 -1.52 8.83 14.24
N THR A 40 -2.05 9.43 15.31
CA THR A 40 -2.53 10.81 15.32
C THR A 40 -1.58 11.65 16.17
N GLN A 41 -1.24 12.84 15.69
CA GLN A 41 -0.48 13.83 16.45
C GLN A 41 -1.33 15.09 16.61
N ILE A 42 -1.42 15.59 17.83
CA ILE A 42 -2.04 16.88 18.15
C ILE A 42 -0.87 17.82 18.48
N ILE A 43 -0.67 18.82 17.62
CA ILE A 43 0.46 19.73 17.67
C ILE A 43 -0.04 21.09 18.09
N GLY A 44 0.13 21.43 19.36
CA GLY A 44 -0.14 22.76 19.91
C GLY A 44 1.10 23.66 19.86
N THR A 45 0.98 24.88 20.39
CA THR A 45 2.09 25.84 20.45
C THR A 45 3.24 25.39 21.36
N GLU A 46 2.94 24.70 22.44
CA GLU A 46 3.90 24.33 23.48
C GLU A 46 4.14 22.83 23.61
N SER A 47 3.25 22.00 23.06
CA SER A 47 3.30 20.55 23.20
C SER A 47 2.88 19.83 21.94
N THR A 48 3.44 18.63 21.77
CA THR A 48 3.01 17.66 20.76
C THR A 48 2.62 16.37 21.46
N LEU A 49 1.36 15.95 21.25
CA LEU A 49 0.80 14.72 21.79
C LEU A 49 0.68 13.72 20.64
N LYS A 50 1.19 12.51 20.83
CA LYS A 50 1.18 11.45 19.82
C LYS A 50 0.38 10.26 20.30
N PHE A 51 -0.62 9.86 19.54
CA PHE A 51 -1.47 8.69 19.78
C PHE A 51 -1.13 7.61 18.77
N ILE A 52 -0.59 6.49 19.22
CA ILE A 52 -0.27 5.34 18.37
C ILE A 52 -1.54 4.50 18.19
N GLN A 53 -1.96 4.32 16.94
CA GLN A 53 -3.16 3.58 16.58
C GLN A 53 -2.85 2.12 16.23
N THR A 54 -1.72 1.90 15.56
CA THR A 54 -1.30 0.57 15.11
C THR A 54 0.03 0.23 15.74
N GLU A 55 0.06 -0.87 16.49
CA GLU A 55 1.30 -1.42 17.01
C GLU A 55 1.92 -2.35 15.97
N HIS A 56 3.15 -2.03 15.60
CA HIS A 56 3.98 -2.92 14.81
C HIS A 56 5.20 -3.34 15.65
N PRO A 57 5.69 -4.57 15.48
CA PRO A 57 6.95 -4.98 16.08
C PRO A 57 8.09 -4.01 15.71
N THR A 58 9.03 -3.81 16.64
CA THR A 58 10.18 -2.90 16.43
C THR A 58 10.93 -3.18 15.13
N ARG A 59 11.01 -4.45 14.72
CA ARG A 59 11.67 -4.85 13.46
C ARG A 59 11.02 -4.27 12.20
N VAL A 60 9.71 -3.96 12.22
CA VAL A 60 9.03 -3.26 11.10
C VAL A 60 9.60 -1.86 10.91
N PHE A 61 9.80 -1.14 12.01
CA PHE A 61 10.40 0.20 11.97
C PHE A 61 11.88 0.16 11.60
N ILE A 62 12.62 -0.86 12.05
CA ILE A 62 14.02 -1.06 11.64
C ILE A 62 14.08 -1.29 10.13
N ALA A 63 13.24 -2.18 9.59
CA ALA A 63 13.15 -2.44 8.15
C ALA A 63 12.83 -1.17 7.36
N TYR A 64 11.80 -0.43 7.78
CA TYR A 64 11.44 0.85 7.16
C TYR A 64 12.61 1.84 7.16
N ASN A 65 13.32 1.98 8.29
CA ASN A 65 14.47 2.89 8.39
C ASN A 65 15.63 2.45 7.50
N LYS A 66 15.89 1.14 7.36
CA LYS A 66 16.89 0.61 6.40
C LYS A 66 16.51 0.97 4.96
N ILE A 67 15.25 0.73 4.56
CA ILE A 67 14.75 1.11 3.24
C ILE A 67 14.95 2.61 3.01
N VAL A 68 14.51 3.46 3.94
CA VAL A 68 14.63 4.92 3.81
C VAL A 68 16.10 5.38 3.72
N LYS A 69 17.00 4.73 4.45
CA LYS A 69 18.43 5.00 4.34
C LYS A 69 18.93 4.70 2.93
N ASP A 70 18.65 3.51 2.42
CA ASP A 70 19.09 3.08 1.09
C ASP A 70 18.50 3.97 -0.01
N LEU A 71 17.20 4.33 0.10
CA LEU A 71 16.56 5.26 -0.84
C LEU A 71 17.24 6.64 -0.88
N LYS A 72 17.75 7.14 0.24
CA LYS A 72 18.50 8.40 0.27
C LYS A 72 19.85 8.32 -0.47
N GLU A 73 20.44 7.14 -0.47
CA GLU A 73 21.76 6.88 -1.04
C GLU A 73 21.67 6.40 -2.50
N SER A 74 20.50 5.90 -2.94
CA SER A 74 20.30 5.40 -4.31
C SER A 74 20.23 6.54 -5.33
N PRO A 75 21.07 6.50 -6.38
CA PRO A 75 21.07 7.52 -7.43
C PRO A 75 19.76 7.57 -8.24
N LYS A 76 19.04 6.46 -8.34
CA LYS A 76 17.74 6.37 -9.05
C LYS A 76 16.59 7.06 -8.30
N THR A 77 16.72 7.27 -7.00
CA THR A 77 15.64 7.84 -6.19
C THR A 77 15.21 9.22 -6.69
N VAL A 78 16.15 10.08 -7.06
CA VAL A 78 15.84 11.45 -7.52
C VAL A 78 15.02 11.44 -8.80
N GLU A 79 15.41 10.62 -9.77
CA GLU A 79 14.68 10.45 -11.05
C GLU A 79 13.26 9.93 -10.81
N ILE A 80 13.12 8.90 -9.99
CA ILE A 80 11.81 8.30 -9.70
C ILE A 80 10.90 9.27 -8.94
N LEU A 81 11.43 10.08 -8.03
CA LEU A 81 10.64 11.06 -7.28
C LEU A 81 10.08 12.17 -8.18
N GLN A 82 10.71 12.46 -9.31
CA GLN A 82 10.26 13.44 -10.30
C GLN A 82 9.30 12.87 -11.34
N GLY A 83 9.18 11.54 -11.44
CA GLY A 83 8.33 10.84 -12.38
C GLY A 83 6.87 10.80 -11.93
N GLU A 84 5.99 10.53 -12.91
CA GLU A 84 4.58 10.23 -12.69
C GLU A 84 4.35 8.73 -12.89
N TRP A 85 3.77 8.06 -11.89
CA TRP A 85 3.61 6.62 -11.90
C TRP A 85 2.15 6.23 -11.68
N SER A 86 1.67 5.28 -12.49
CA SER A 86 0.33 4.72 -12.32
C SER A 86 0.23 3.89 -11.04
N THR A 87 -0.93 3.96 -10.42
CA THR A 87 -1.29 3.09 -9.29
C THR A 87 -2.27 1.99 -9.69
N ALA A 88 -2.54 1.85 -11.00
CA ALA A 88 -3.36 0.79 -11.53
C ALA A 88 -2.67 -0.56 -11.25
N ASN A 89 -3.38 -1.47 -10.62
CA ASN A 89 -2.86 -2.78 -10.23
C ASN A 89 -3.82 -3.92 -10.56
N PHE A 90 -4.76 -3.65 -11.45
CA PHE A 90 -5.75 -4.60 -11.95
C PHE A 90 -6.07 -4.31 -13.40
N ASP A 91 -6.11 -5.35 -14.23
CA ASP A 91 -6.73 -5.35 -15.53
C ASP A 91 -7.33 -6.72 -15.83
N SER A 92 -8.33 -6.77 -16.70
CA SER A 92 -8.97 -8.01 -17.10
C SER A 92 -9.40 -7.98 -18.56
N ARG A 93 -9.42 -9.15 -19.19
CA ARG A 93 -9.90 -9.31 -20.56
C ARG A 93 -11.32 -8.75 -20.80
N ASN A 94 -12.17 -8.81 -19.77
CA ASN A 94 -13.55 -8.35 -19.84
C ASN A 94 -13.76 -6.95 -19.24
N GLY A 95 -12.67 -6.24 -18.93
CA GLY A 95 -12.73 -5.02 -18.14
C GLY A 95 -13.23 -5.31 -16.72
N LEU A 96 -13.89 -4.33 -16.09
CA LEU A 96 -14.44 -4.46 -14.73
C LEU A 96 -15.85 -5.09 -14.71
N LYS A 97 -16.18 -5.95 -15.68
CA LYS A 97 -17.48 -6.63 -15.74
C LYS A 97 -17.50 -7.83 -14.78
N PRO A 98 -18.66 -8.15 -14.20
CA PRO A 98 -18.84 -9.37 -13.44
C PRO A 98 -18.42 -10.61 -14.25
N ALA A 99 -17.71 -11.52 -13.62
CA ALA A 99 -17.23 -12.75 -14.25
C ALA A 99 -17.13 -13.89 -13.24
N PHE A 100 -17.32 -15.12 -13.74
CA PHE A 100 -17.14 -16.33 -12.96
C PHE A 100 -16.20 -17.29 -13.70
N TYR A 101 -15.11 -17.68 -13.04
CA TYR A 101 -14.11 -18.57 -13.59
C TYR A 101 -13.96 -19.83 -12.73
N LYS A 102 -13.79 -20.96 -13.39
CA LYS A 102 -13.51 -22.28 -12.76
C LYS A 102 -12.14 -22.77 -13.17
N LYS A 103 -11.44 -23.39 -12.22
CA LYS A 103 -10.18 -24.11 -12.46
C LYS A 103 -9.18 -23.22 -13.21
N ILE A 104 -8.77 -22.11 -12.60
CA ILE A 104 -7.81 -21.18 -13.18
C ILE A 104 -6.41 -21.39 -12.59
N LEU A 105 -5.39 -21.06 -13.39
CA LEU A 105 -4.00 -21.05 -12.97
C LEU A 105 -3.63 -19.64 -12.51
N ASN A 106 -3.12 -19.49 -11.31
CA ASN A 106 -2.54 -18.27 -10.80
C ASN A 106 -1.01 -18.39 -10.77
N LEU A 107 -0.34 -17.43 -11.38
CA LEU A 107 1.11 -17.22 -11.24
C LEU A 107 1.28 -15.97 -10.38
N ASP A 108 1.74 -16.16 -9.14
CA ASP A 108 1.95 -15.10 -8.15
C ASP A 108 3.44 -14.83 -7.99
N ILE A 109 3.89 -13.58 -8.16
CA ILE A 109 5.30 -13.23 -8.00
C ILE A 109 5.69 -13.39 -6.53
N SER A 110 6.68 -14.22 -6.29
CA SER A 110 7.20 -14.43 -4.95
C SER A 110 7.86 -13.15 -4.43
N SER A 111 7.25 -12.53 -3.41
CA SER A 111 7.83 -11.34 -2.77
C SER A 111 8.08 -10.17 -3.74
N ALA A 112 7.13 -9.86 -4.60
CA ALA A 112 7.25 -8.88 -5.68
C ALA A 112 7.86 -7.54 -5.25
N TYR A 113 7.34 -6.93 -4.19
CA TYR A 113 7.78 -5.60 -3.74
C TYR A 113 9.25 -5.54 -3.31
N PRO A 114 9.76 -6.39 -2.39
CA PRO A 114 11.17 -6.36 -2.02
C PRO A 114 12.10 -6.71 -3.19
N TYR A 115 11.70 -7.66 -4.07
CA TYR A 115 12.47 -7.97 -5.28
C TYR A 115 12.53 -6.76 -6.22
N CYS A 116 11.40 -6.08 -6.47
CA CYS A 116 11.36 -4.90 -7.32
C CYS A 116 12.27 -3.77 -6.79
N LEU A 117 12.22 -3.50 -5.48
CA LEU A 117 13.11 -2.51 -4.85
C LEU A 117 14.60 -2.88 -5.04
N TRP A 118 14.94 -4.16 -4.87
CA TRP A 118 16.32 -4.63 -4.96
C TRP A 118 16.84 -4.65 -6.41
N ILE A 119 16.10 -5.22 -7.36
CA ILE A 119 16.47 -5.29 -8.77
C ILE A 119 16.69 -3.89 -9.34
N ASN A 120 15.85 -2.93 -8.95
CA ASN A 120 15.97 -1.55 -9.36
C ASN A 120 17.07 -0.79 -8.60
N LYS A 121 17.84 -1.45 -7.74
CA LYS A 121 18.94 -0.83 -6.94
C LYS A 121 18.45 0.30 -6.04
N LEU A 122 17.20 0.22 -5.59
CA LEU A 122 16.61 1.17 -4.63
C LEU A 122 16.93 0.80 -3.19
N ILE A 123 17.23 -0.47 -2.95
CA ILE A 123 17.72 -0.98 -1.66
C ILE A 123 18.98 -1.82 -1.87
N THR A 124 19.82 -1.86 -0.84
CA THR A 124 21.02 -2.70 -0.81
C THR A 124 20.69 -4.18 -0.64
N GLN A 125 21.65 -5.05 -0.95
CA GLN A 125 21.54 -6.50 -0.70
C GLN A 125 21.28 -6.79 0.79
N ASP A 126 21.90 -6.05 1.70
CA ASP A 126 21.71 -6.23 3.14
C ASP A 126 20.29 -5.92 3.57
N THR A 127 19.70 -4.83 3.06
CA THR A 127 18.31 -4.47 3.33
C THR A 127 17.35 -5.48 2.72
N PHE A 128 17.63 -5.95 1.48
CA PHE A 128 16.85 -7.02 0.85
C PHE A 128 16.87 -8.31 1.68
N ASN A 129 18.06 -8.77 2.09
CA ASN A 129 18.20 -9.97 2.93
C ASN A 129 17.47 -9.80 4.28
N TYR A 130 17.54 -8.62 4.89
CA TYR A 130 16.81 -8.32 6.12
C TYR A 130 15.29 -8.47 5.90
N LEU A 131 14.75 -7.90 4.83
CA LEU A 131 13.33 -8.01 4.48
C LEU A 131 12.91 -9.45 4.19
N MET A 132 13.73 -10.21 3.48
CA MET A 132 13.42 -11.60 3.13
C MET A 132 13.41 -12.53 4.34
N ASN A 133 14.18 -12.23 5.38
CA ASN A 133 14.20 -12.96 6.66
C ASN A 133 13.05 -12.56 7.59
N MET A 134 12.22 -11.57 7.23
CA MET A 134 11.04 -11.19 8.01
C MET A 134 9.80 -11.99 7.58
N PRO A 135 8.87 -12.27 8.51
CA PRO A 135 7.53 -12.74 8.15
C PRO A 135 6.84 -11.78 7.17
N LYS A 136 6.06 -12.32 6.23
CA LYS A 136 5.30 -11.52 5.24
C LYS A 136 4.41 -10.48 5.94
N THR A 137 3.78 -10.83 7.05
CA THR A 137 2.91 -9.95 7.86
C THR A 137 3.59 -8.72 8.45
N GLU A 138 4.91 -8.70 8.53
CA GLU A 138 5.70 -7.58 9.03
C GLU A 138 6.46 -6.88 7.91
N ARG A 139 6.92 -7.64 6.91
CA ARG A 139 7.61 -7.10 5.75
C ARG A 139 6.73 -6.18 4.93
N LEU A 140 5.47 -6.56 4.69
CA LEU A 140 4.53 -5.74 3.90
C LEU A 140 4.23 -4.39 4.56
N PRO A 141 3.91 -4.29 5.87
CA PRO A 141 3.80 -3.01 6.54
C PRO A 141 5.06 -2.14 6.46
N ALA A 142 6.25 -2.73 6.59
CA ALA A 142 7.50 -1.98 6.49
C ALA A 142 7.67 -1.31 5.12
N ILE A 143 7.36 -2.03 4.04
CA ILE A 143 7.40 -1.49 2.67
C ILE A 143 6.26 -0.49 2.46
N GLY A 144 5.04 -0.82 2.90
CA GLY A 144 3.87 0.07 2.77
C GLY A 144 4.04 1.42 3.47
N MET A 145 4.87 1.50 4.51
CA MET A 145 5.21 2.76 5.18
C MET A 145 5.94 3.76 4.27
N ILE A 146 6.51 3.35 3.14
CA ILE A 146 7.12 4.23 2.13
C ILE A 146 6.05 5.16 1.54
N ALA A 147 4.83 4.63 1.32
CA ALA A 147 3.69 5.35 0.75
C ALA A 147 2.72 5.90 1.80
N LYS A 148 3.23 6.20 3.00
CA LYS A 148 2.34 6.71 4.05
C LYS A 148 1.75 8.05 3.65
N LYS A 149 0.45 8.18 3.89
CA LYS A 149 -0.29 9.45 3.75
C LYS A 149 -0.72 9.94 5.11
N SER A 150 -0.90 11.25 5.23
CA SER A 150 -1.43 11.87 6.45
C SER A 150 -2.36 13.01 6.10
N VAL A 151 -3.47 13.11 6.82
CA VAL A 151 -4.36 14.27 6.79
C VAL A 151 -3.89 15.24 7.85
N TRP A 152 -3.76 16.50 7.49
CA TRP A 152 -3.44 17.58 8.40
C TRP A 152 -4.64 18.51 8.46
N ILE A 153 -5.11 18.80 9.66
CA ILE A 153 -6.23 19.71 9.90
C ILE A 153 -5.71 20.84 10.78
N THR A 154 -5.80 22.05 10.28
CA THR A 154 -5.41 23.26 11.00
C THR A 154 -6.62 23.86 11.69
N TYR A 155 -6.49 24.11 12.99
CA TYR A 155 -7.50 24.76 13.82
C TYR A 155 -6.98 26.11 14.26
N THR A 156 -7.76 27.16 14.01
CA THR A 156 -7.52 28.51 14.47
C THR A 156 -8.68 28.98 15.35
N GLY A 157 -8.37 29.42 16.56
CA GLY A 157 -9.41 29.77 17.53
C GLY A 157 -10.38 28.62 17.85
N GLY A 158 -9.92 27.38 17.77
CA GLY A 158 -10.70 26.16 18.02
C GLY A 158 -11.60 25.73 16.86
N LYS A 159 -11.60 26.44 15.73
CA LYS A 159 -12.36 26.05 14.50
C LYS A 159 -11.45 25.48 13.47
N ALA A 160 -11.91 24.41 12.79
CA ALA A 160 -11.20 23.86 11.64
C ALA A 160 -11.29 24.86 10.48
N GLU A 161 -10.15 25.31 9.97
CA GLU A 161 -10.07 26.25 8.84
C GLU A 161 -9.67 25.58 7.56
N GLU A 162 -8.68 24.67 7.64
CA GLU A 162 -8.07 24.07 6.47
C GLU A 162 -7.70 22.61 6.76
N TRP A 163 -7.83 21.79 5.74
CA TRP A 163 -7.28 20.43 5.76
C TRP A 163 -6.47 20.16 4.50
N GLU A 164 -5.44 19.38 4.64
CA GLU A 164 -4.52 19.01 3.56
C GLU A 164 -4.16 17.52 3.64
N LEU A 165 -4.20 16.84 2.51
CA LEU A 165 -3.66 15.49 2.38
C LEU A 165 -2.18 15.58 2.01
N LYS A 166 -1.30 15.17 2.93
CA LYS A 166 0.15 15.12 2.68
C LYS A 166 0.59 13.71 2.40
N GLU A 167 1.24 13.54 1.27
CA GLU A 167 1.92 12.30 0.93
C GLU A 167 3.31 12.25 1.56
N GLY A 168 3.78 11.03 1.84
CA GLY A 168 5.16 10.82 2.29
C GLY A 168 6.15 11.14 1.18
N PHE A 169 7.34 11.61 1.53
CA PHE A 169 8.38 12.00 0.57
C PHE A 169 8.70 10.89 -0.45
N TYR A 170 8.64 9.63 -0.05
CA TYR A 170 8.94 8.48 -0.90
C TYR A 170 7.70 7.80 -1.51
N THR A 171 6.54 8.42 -1.49
CA THR A 171 5.30 7.84 -2.05
C THR A 171 5.46 7.49 -3.52
N ASN A 172 6.12 8.33 -4.32
CA ASN A 172 6.40 8.05 -5.73
C ASN A 172 7.28 6.81 -5.95
N ILE A 173 8.18 6.49 -5.02
CA ILE A 173 8.96 5.23 -5.08
C ILE A 173 8.02 4.02 -4.98
N PHE A 174 7.03 4.07 -4.10
CA PHE A 174 6.06 3.00 -3.98
C PHE A 174 5.17 2.87 -5.24
N PHE A 175 4.77 3.99 -5.82
CA PHE A 175 4.01 4.00 -7.08
C PHE A 175 4.83 3.47 -8.25
N TYR A 176 6.11 3.84 -8.34
CA TYR A 176 7.05 3.26 -9.28
C TYR A 176 7.13 1.74 -9.16
N VAL A 177 7.23 1.20 -7.94
CA VAL A 177 7.26 -0.25 -7.70
C VAL A 177 5.96 -0.91 -8.18
N ILE A 178 4.80 -0.28 -7.92
CA ILE A 178 3.51 -0.77 -8.44
C ILE A 178 3.54 -0.79 -9.96
N GLN A 179 3.94 0.30 -10.60
CA GLN A 179 4.01 0.41 -12.07
C GLN A 179 4.92 -0.67 -12.66
N GLN A 180 6.12 -0.89 -12.11
CA GLN A 180 7.04 -1.91 -12.61
C GLN A 180 6.44 -3.32 -12.56
N ILE A 181 5.74 -3.65 -11.47
CA ILE A 181 5.05 -4.95 -11.33
C ILE A 181 3.87 -5.02 -12.32
N THR A 182 3.11 -3.95 -12.47
CA THR A 182 1.96 -3.88 -13.39
C THR A 182 2.39 -4.02 -14.84
N ASP A 183 3.48 -3.37 -15.24
CA ASP A 183 4.03 -3.47 -16.60
C ASP A 183 4.44 -4.91 -16.93
N LEU A 184 5.06 -5.61 -15.97
CA LEU A 184 5.37 -7.03 -16.11
C LEU A 184 4.10 -7.88 -16.24
N MET A 185 3.04 -7.60 -15.47
CA MET A 185 1.77 -8.30 -15.57
C MET A 185 1.07 -8.04 -16.92
N ALA A 186 1.11 -6.81 -17.41
CA ALA A 186 0.57 -6.45 -18.72
C ALA A 186 1.30 -7.19 -19.85
N TRP A 187 2.61 -7.22 -19.79
CA TRP A 187 3.41 -7.99 -20.75
C TRP A 187 3.11 -9.50 -20.72
N ALA A 188 3.02 -10.08 -19.53
CA ALA A 188 2.60 -11.48 -19.40
C ALA A 188 1.18 -11.72 -19.95
N ALA A 189 0.27 -10.75 -19.81
CA ALA A 189 -1.08 -10.82 -20.37
C ALA A 189 -1.07 -10.82 -21.91
N GLU A 190 -0.21 -10.02 -22.54
CA GLU A 190 -0.03 -10.00 -23.99
C GLU A 190 0.49 -11.36 -24.51
N ILE A 191 1.50 -11.95 -23.88
CA ILE A 191 2.00 -13.28 -24.25
C ILE A 191 0.91 -14.35 -24.08
N ALA A 192 0.18 -14.30 -22.95
CA ALA A 192 -0.89 -15.25 -22.68
C ALA A 192 -2.01 -15.17 -23.72
N GLY A 193 -2.31 -13.96 -24.23
CA GLY A 193 -3.34 -13.71 -25.26
C GLY A 193 -4.69 -14.25 -24.81
N ASP A 194 -5.29 -15.16 -25.61
CA ASP A 194 -6.61 -15.75 -25.30
C ASP A 194 -6.68 -16.55 -24.00
N SER A 195 -5.55 -16.91 -23.42
CA SER A 195 -5.47 -17.59 -22.14
C SER A 195 -5.48 -16.64 -20.94
N PHE A 196 -5.27 -15.34 -21.16
CA PHE A 196 -5.36 -14.32 -20.13
C PHE A 196 -6.79 -14.13 -19.64
N LEU A 197 -6.99 -14.02 -18.32
CA LEU A 197 -8.28 -13.73 -17.69
C LEU A 197 -8.25 -12.35 -17.03
N PHE A 198 -7.34 -12.17 -16.10
CA PHE A 198 -7.08 -10.90 -15.41
C PHE A 198 -5.73 -10.97 -14.70
N TYR A 199 -5.19 -9.82 -14.30
CA TYR A 199 -4.14 -9.76 -13.29
C TYR A 199 -4.60 -8.87 -12.13
N TRP A 200 -4.04 -9.12 -10.96
CA TRP A 200 -4.29 -8.35 -9.76
C TRP A 200 -3.05 -8.27 -8.90
N VAL A 201 -2.55 -7.03 -8.71
CA VAL A 201 -1.31 -6.72 -7.97
C VAL A 201 -0.12 -7.47 -8.58
N ASP A 202 0.32 -8.56 -7.96
CA ASP A 202 1.49 -9.37 -8.30
C ASP A 202 1.12 -10.78 -8.80
N GLY A 203 -0.15 -11.00 -9.09
CA GLY A 203 -0.66 -12.28 -9.61
C GLY A 203 -1.35 -12.15 -10.95
N ILE A 204 -1.00 -13.03 -11.90
CA ILE A 204 -1.71 -13.18 -13.18
C ILE A 204 -2.52 -14.47 -13.20
N PHE A 205 -3.76 -14.36 -13.65
CA PHE A 205 -4.76 -15.43 -13.66
C PHE A 205 -5.01 -15.87 -15.11
N LEU A 206 -4.82 -17.15 -15.37
CA LEU A 206 -4.79 -17.72 -16.71
C LEU A 206 -5.74 -18.90 -16.82
N LYS A 207 -6.25 -19.17 -18.04
CA LYS A 207 -6.96 -20.42 -18.33
C LYS A 207 -6.00 -21.62 -18.17
N PRO A 208 -6.48 -22.75 -17.61
CA PRO A 208 -5.64 -23.95 -17.47
C PRO A 208 -5.16 -24.53 -18.81
N SER A 209 -5.85 -24.17 -19.91
CA SER A 209 -5.52 -24.59 -21.27
C SER A 209 -4.42 -23.74 -21.93
N ILE A 210 -3.74 -22.86 -21.18
CA ILE A 210 -2.62 -22.10 -21.71
C ILE A 210 -1.56 -23.04 -22.31
N PRO A 211 -1.09 -22.79 -23.54
CA PRO A 211 -0.03 -23.58 -24.15
C PRO A 211 1.25 -23.56 -23.30
N LYS A 212 1.86 -24.72 -23.11
CA LYS A 212 3.09 -24.87 -22.29
C LYS A 212 4.18 -23.88 -22.74
N LYS A 213 4.37 -23.72 -24.06
CA LYS A 213 5.35 -22.79 -24.62
C LYS A 213 5.13 -21.34 -24.15
N LYS A 214 3.88 -20.86 -24.13
CA LYS A 214 3.57 -19.52 -23.64
C LYS A 214 3.83 -19.38 -22.14
N LEU A 215 3.51 -20.42 -21.37
CA LEU A 215 3.79 -20.43 -19.93
C LEU A 215 5.30 -20.39 -19.66
N GLU A 216 6.10 -21.14 -20.40
CA GLU A 216 7.55 -21.12 -20.32
C GLU A 216 8.13 -19.77 -20.76
N GLU A 217 7.58 -19.13 -21.79
CA GLU A 217 7.96 -17.79 -22.22
C GLU A 217 7.70 -16.75 -21.12
N ILE A 218 6.49 -16.73 -20.55
CA ILE A 218 6.15 -15.83 -19.45
C ILE A 218 7.11 -16.02 -18.28
N THR A 219 7.31 -17.27 -17.83
CA THR A 219 8.16 -17.54 -16.67
C THR A 219 9.64 -17.29 -16.95
N GLY A 220 10.11 -17.51 -18.19
CA GLY A 220 11.47 -17.21 -18.61
C GLY A 220 11.79 -15.73 -18.55
N ILE A 221 10.93 -14.90 -19.12
CA ILE A 221 11.08 -13.44 -19.10
C ILE A 221 11.11 -12.89 -17.67
N PHE A 222 10.24 -13.38 -16.79
CA PHE A 222 10.26 -12.95 -15.38
C PHE A 222 11.54 -13.42 -14.67
N ALA A 223 12.02 -14.62 -14.95
CA ALA A 223 13.28 -15.12 -14.39
C ALA A 223 14.49 -14.28 -14.85
N GLU A 224 14.53 -13.87 -16.13
CA GLU A 224 15.55 -12.95 -16.66
C GLU A 224 15.52 -11.58 -15.96
N GLN A 225 14.35 -11.12 -15.55
CA GLN A 225 14.17 -9.91 -14.76
C GLN A 225 14.43 -10.12 -13.25
N GLY A 226 14.77 -11.34 -12.83
CA GLY A 226 15.06 -11.68 -11.43
C GLY A 226 13.82 -12.00 -10.58
N TYR A 227 12.67 -12.23 -11.20
CA TYR A 227 11.45 -12.61 -10.48
C TYR A 227 11.16 -14.10 -10.60
N TYR A 228 10.52 -14.64 -9.56
CA TYR A 228 10.10 -16.05 -9.51
C TYR A 228 8.62 -16.14 -9.18
N PHE A 229 7.93 -17.05 -9.86
CA PHE A 229 6.52 -17.31 -9.61
C PHE A 229 6.29 -18.47 -8.64
N LYS A 230 5.18 -18.35 -7.91
CA LYS A 230 4.46 -19.46 -7.31
C LYS A 230 3.32 -19.85 -8.21
N TYR A 231 3.15 -21.13 -8.40
CA TYR A 231 2.02 -21.69 -9.13
C TYR A 231 0.93 -22.07 -8.13
N GLU A 232 -0.24 -21.48 -8.29
CA GLU A 232 -1.40 -21.77 -7.45
C GLU A 232 -2.59 -22.17 -8.32
N LYS A 233 -3.31 -23.21 -7.91
CA LYS A 233 -4.58 -23.58 -8.53
C LYS A 233 -5.70 -22.86 -7.81
N VAL A 234 -6.52 -22.13 -8.53
CA VAL A 234 -7.73 -21.50 -8.02
C VAL A 234 -8.92 -22.30 -8.56
N GLU A 235 -9.69 -22.89 -7.66
CA GLU A 235 -10.82 -23.75 -7.99
C GLU A 235 -11.97 -22.96 -8.59
N ASN A 236 -12.32 -21.85 -7.95
CA ASN A 236 -13.34 -20.92 -8.38
C ASN A 236 -12.89 -19.47 -8.12
N CYS A 237 -13.29 -18.56 -9.01
CA CYS A 237 -13.14 -17.13 -8.83
C CYS A 237 -14.41 -16.44 -9.30
N ASN A 238 -15.06 -15.73 -8.40
CA ASN A 238 -16.26 -14.94 -8.66
C ASN A 238 -15.90 -13.45 -8.52
N ILE A 239 -16.10 -12.70 -9.60
CA ILE A 239 -15.89 -11.25 -9.64
C ILE A 239 -17.26 -10.60 -9.74
N VAL A 240 -17.63 -9.81 -8.72
CA VAL A 240 -18.91 -9.12 -8.64
C VAL A 240 -18.67 -7.63 -8.46
N ARG A 241 -19.44 -6.82 -9.16
CA ARG A 241 -19.43 -5.37 -8.98
C ARG A 241 -20.53 -4.96 -8.01
N ASP A 242 -20.17 -4.20 -6.98
CA ASP A 242 -21.07 -3.61 -6.00
C ASP A 242 -20.81 -2.10 -5.93
N GLY A 243 -21.55 -1.34 -6.74
CA GLY A 243 -21.33 0.08 -6.94
C GLY A 243 -19.93 0.36 -7.51
N ASP A 244 -19.09 1.04 -6.75
CA ASP A 244 -17.69 1.33 -7.07
C ASP A 244 -16.69 0.32 -6.49
N LYS A 245 -17.19 -0.78 -5.93
CA LYS A 245 -16.37 -1.86 -5.40
C LYS A 245 -16.36 -3.03 -6.37
N LEU A 246 -15.21 -3.66 -6.47
CA LEU A 246 -15.03 -4.95 -7.12
C LEU A 246 -14.78 -5.98 -6.02
N LEU A 247 -15.70 -6.92 -5.89
CA LEU A 247 -15.58 -8.02 -4.93
C LEU A 247 -15.06 -9.23 -5.71
N ILE A 248 -13.89 -9.73 -5.31
CA ILE A 248 -13.28 -10.91 -5.89
C ILE A 248 -13.26 -11.99 -4.83
N ASN A 249 -14.04 -13.03 -5.03
CA ASN A 249 -14.07 -14.17 -4.13
C ASN A 249 -13.44 -15.39 -4.79
N MET A 250 -12.35 -15.89 -4.21
CA MET A 250 -11.59 -17.02 -4.74
C MET A 250 -11.65 -18.19 -3.77
N ILE A 251 -11.79 -19.40 -4.31
CA ILE A 251 -11.58 -20.63 -3.57
C ILE A 251 -10.21 -21.19 -3.96
N LYS A 252 -9.30 -21.23 -2.99
CA LYS A 252 -7.92 -21.76 -3.13
C LYS A 252 -7.71 -22.85 -2.09
N ASN A 253 -7.40 -24.08 -2.51
CA ASN A 253 -7.20 -25.23 -1.62
C ASN A 253 -8.38 -25.49 -0.67
N GLY A 254 -9.61 -25.32 -1.18
CA GLY A 254 -10.84 -25.48 -0.39
C GLY A 254 -11.16 -24.31 0.55
N GLU A 255 -10.31 -23.29 0.66
CA GLU A 255 -10.54 -22.11 1.49
C GLU A 255 -11.06 -20.93 0.66
N GLU A 256 -12.08 -20.27 1.18
CA GLU A 256 -12.61 -19.04 0.60
C GLU A 256 -11.72 -17.85 0.96
N LYS A 257 -11.29 -17.11 -0.06
CA LYS A 257 -10.44 -15.92 0.06
C LYS A 257 -11.16 -14.72 -0.55
N PRO A 258 -11.90 -13.94 0.26
CA PRO A 258 -12.57 -12.75 -0.22
C PRO A 258 -11.57 -11.59 -0.32
N TYR A 259 -11.65 -10.88 -1.44
CA TYR A 259 -10.90 -9.66 -1.68
C TYR A 259 -11.84 -8.54 -2.10
N GLN A 260 -11.55 -7.33 -1.69
CA GLN A 260 -12.30 -6.15 -2.05
C GLN A 260 -11.35 -5.10 -2.65
N MET A 261 -11.67 -4.65 -3.84
CA MET A 261 -11.00 -3.55 -4.51
C MET A 261 -11.97 -2.38 -4.67
N TYR A 262 -11.46 -1.17 -4.68
CA TYR A 262 -12.20 0.04 -4.96
C TYR A 262 -11.74 0.62 -6.29
N ASP A 263 -12.68 0.97 -7.15
CA ASP A 263 -12.42 1.62 -8.45
C ASP A 263 -11.76 3.00 -8.30
N LYS A 264 -12.02 3.65 -7.18
CA LYS A 264 -11.45 4.97 -6.85
C LYS A 264 -10.81 4.93 -5.48
N ASN A 265 -9.51 5.00 -5.53
CA ASN A 265 -8.50 5.30 -4.50
C ASN A 265 -8.93 5.69 -3.08
N LEU A 266 -8.14 5.21 -2.15
CA LEU A 266 -7.65 5.71 -0.84
C LEU A 266 -8.23 7.03 -0.28
N ALA A 267 -8.68 7.97 -1.11
CA ALA A 267 -9.36 9.21 -0.69
C ALA A 267 -10.59 8.94 0.17
N ARG A 268 -11.33 7.84 -0.05
CA ARG A 268 -12.55 7.53 0.73
C ARG A 268 -12.30 7.14 2.18
N ASN A 269 -11.20 6.49 2.48
CA ASN A 269 -10.85 6.18 3.87
C ASN A 269 -10.52 7.46 4.64
N PHE A 270 -9.90 8.44 3.99
CA PHE A 270 -9.62 9.74 4.59
C PHE A 270 -10.87 10.59 4.73
N THR A 271 -11.83 10.54 3.81
CA THR A 271 -13.11 11.25 3.93
C THR A 271 -13.88 10.80 5.18
N LYS A 272 -13.92 9.49 5.48
CA LYS A 272 -14.53 8.97 6.71
C LYS A 272 -13.83 9.46 7.97
N VAL A 273 -12.49 9.54 7.94
CA VAL A 273 -11.71 10.07 9.06
C VAL A 273 -11.98 11.57 9.25
N LEU A 274 -12.05 12.33 8.15
CA LEU A 274 -12.40 13.75 8.18
C LEU A 274 -13.80 13.96 8.75
N GLN A 275 -14.80 13.23 8.28
CA GLN A 275 -16.17 13.28 8.80
C GLN A 275 -16.22 12.93 10.30
N ALA A 276 -15.48 11.92 10.75
CA ALA A 276 -15.40 11.56 12.16
C ALA A 276 -14.73 12.66 13.00
N LEU A 277 -13.75 13.37 12.45
CA LEU A 277 -13.05 14.47 13.12
C LEU A 277 -13.87 15.78 13.10
N GLU A 278 -14.70 15.98 12.07
CA GLU A 278 -15.63 17.12 12.00
C GLU A 278 -16.81 16.95 12.97
N ASN A 279 -17.27 15.73 13.20
CA ASN A 279 -18.39 15.40 14.09
C ASN A 279 -17.96 15.20 15.56
N ALA A 280 -16.66 15.16 15.87
CA ALA A 280 -16.09 15.09 17.21
C ALA A 280 -15.74 16.49 17.72
#